data_f6047016037ea7e13020b31a4e965baa
#
_entry.id   f6047016037ea7e13020b31a4e965baa
#
_cell.length_a   1.000
_cell.length_b   1.000
_cell.length_c   1.000
_cell.angle_alpha   90.00
_cell.angle_beta   90.00
_cell.angle_gamma   90.00
#
_symmetry.space_group_name_H-M   'P 1'
#
loop_
_entity.id
_entity.type
_entity.pdbx_description
1 polymer ?
#
loop_
_entity_poly.entity_id
_entity_poly.type
_entity_poly.pdbx_seq_one_letter_code
_entity_poly.pdbx_strand_id
1 'polypeptide(L)'
;MPSSTGWRRVLTGALAGLTAAIGLTAGLAAPAAAATGTPTAVTKYSHTSVSGDYVGQGATVAYTPKTATIGAGGSAEYVRFRVSTDDTWWDVDLAAPQGEKLHAGVYRNAERAAFRTGRSPGLDVSGDGRGCNEVYGQFSVHQIGTDADGTVTLLDATYTQHCESATAPALTGIIKYRAYPLSYAYTSDAGDWIGQGVSQTHTGATSTFSLSGSADGVQYGVSGKREYWSASIAPPAGEQFKVGTTYATERFRGPDVGELDLGGNGRGCNSSTGEFTVEKLALNGDGTVKAFAATFVQHCEGGTPALRGTIRYYA
;
A
#
# COMPACT_ATOMS: atom_id res chain seq x y z
N MET A 1 97.57 16.67 4.42
CA MET A 1 97.73 18.10 4.21
C MET A 1 96.67 18.54 3.24
N PRO A 2 96.08 19.68 3.39
CA PRO A 2 95.33 20.22 4.57
C PRO A 2 93.81 20.28 4.31
N SER A 3 93.10 20.25 5.41
CA SER A 3 91.87 20.91 5.86
C SER A 3 91.25 21.96 4.99
N SER A 4 89.89 21.91 4.85
CA SER A 4 89.07 23.09 4.80
C SER A 4 87.68 22.82 5.43
N THR A 5 87.46 23.51 6.49
CA THR A 5 86.25 23.60 7.27
C THR A 5 85.16 24.32 6.47
N GLY A 6 84.00 23.70 6.36
CA GLY A 6 82.79 24.35 5.82
C GLY A 6 81.66 24.34 6.81
N TRP A 7 81.28 25.54 7.25
CA TRP A 7 80.17 25.81 8.17
C TRP A 7 78.82 25.49 7.52
N ARG A 8 78.05 24.59 8.15
CA ARG A 8 76.66 24.42 7.81
C ARG A 8 75.78 25.24 8.74
N ARG A 9 75.06 26.16 8.14
CA ARG A 9 73.99 26.91 8.82
C ARG A 9 72.80 25.98 9.03
N VAL A 10 72.33 25.91 10.28
CA VAL A 10 71.11 25.24 10.68
C VAL A 10 69.97 26.20 10.39
N LEU A 11 69.09 25.84 9.47
CA LEU A 11 67.80 26.50 9.26
C LEU A 11 66.73 25.72 10.04
N THR A 12 66.27 26.25 11.12
CA THR A 12 65.09 25.82 11.86
C THR A 12 63.84 26.17 11.08
N GLY A 13 63.24 25.22 10.37
CA GLY A 13 61.94 25.36 9.75
C GLY A 13 60.84 24.95 10.76
N ALA A 14 60.04 25.91 11.14
CA ALA A 14 58.80 25.62 11.94
C ALA A 14 57.76 24.99 11.04
N LEU A 15 57.42 23.71 11.29
CA LEU A 15 56.25 23.05 10.69
C LEU A 15 55.00 23.55 11.48
N ALA A 16 54.20 24.36 10.84
CA ALA A 16 52.84 24.67 11.27
C ALA A 16 51.94 23.46 10.86
N GLY A 17 51.55 22.64 11.79
CA GLY A 17 50.60 21.58 11.59
C GLY A 17 49.19 22.13 11.41
N LEU A 18 48.67 22.07 10.20
CA LEU A 18 47.25 22.32 9.91
C LEU A 18 46.46 21.02 10.26
N THR A 19 45.84 20.98 11.43
CA THR A 19 44.85 19.96 11.76
C THR A 19 43.53 20.33 11.09
N ALA A 20 43.22 19.70 9.93
CA ALA A 20 41.90 19.75 9.34
C ALA A 20 40.94 18.90 10.18
N ALA A 21 40.12 19.55 10.99
CA ALA A 21 38.97 18.91 11.63
C ALA A 21 37.93 18.61 10.58
N ILE A 22 37.82 17.33 10.14
CA ILE A 22 36.72 16.85 9.34
C ILE A 22 35.51 16.74 10.28
N GLY A 23 34.67 17.78 10.28
CA GLY A 23 33.39 17.73 10.93
C GLY A 23 32.48 16.76 10.19
N LEU A 24 32.26 15.55 10.74
CA LEU A 24 31.15 14.71 10.33
C LEU A 24 29.86 15.43 10.77
N THR A 25 29.23 16.17 9.87
CA THR A 25 27.83 16.55 10.05
C THR A 25 27.01 15.29 9.79
N ALA A 26 26.61 14.59 10.86
CA ALA A 26 25.53 13.63 10.78
C ALA A 26 24.29 14.42 10.34
N GLY A 27 23.97 14.35 9.07
CA GLY A 27 22.72 14.86 8.53
C GLY A 27 21.60 14.07 9.19
N LEU A 28 20.92 14.67 10.17
CA LEU A 28 19.64 14.21 10.63
C LEU A 28 18.73 14.24 9.40
N ALA A 29 18.41 13.06 8.84
CA ALA A 29 17.37 12.94 7.83
C ALA A 29 16.11 13.52 8.48
N ALA A 30 15.65 14.67 8.01
CA ALA A 30 14.37 15.20 8.43
C ALA A 30 13.31 14.13 8.17
N PRO A 31 12.41 13.86 9.13
CA PRO A 31 11.29 12.95 8.88
C PRO A 31 10.56 13.47 7.64
N ALA A 32 10.28 12.58 6.69
CA ALA A 32 9.52 12.94 5.51
C ALA A 32 8.22 13.58 5.98
N ALA A 33 8.04 14.86 5.69
CA ALA A 33 6.86 15.61 6.09
C ALA A 33 5.63 14.86 5.55
N ALA A 34 4.80 14.35 6.45
CA ALA A 34 3.54 13.71 6.09
C ALA A 34 2.71 14.73 5.29
N ALA A 35 2.25 14.33 4.12
CA ALA A 35 1.39 15.19 3.30
C ALA A 35 0.08 15.44 4.08
N THR A 36 -0.09 16.65 4.61
CA THR A 36 -1.23 17.07 5.45
C THR A 36 -2.53 17.28 4.66
N GLY A 37 -2.60 16.85 3.39
CA GLY A 37 -3.78 16.98 2.55
C GLY A 37 -4.75 15.81 2.74
N THR A 38 -6.07 16.09 2.72
CA THR A 38 -7.10 15.05 2.59
C THR A 38 -6.82 14.26 1.31
N PRO A 39 -6.67 12.93 1.36
CA PRO A 39 -6.41 12.14 0.16
C PRO A 39 -7.55 12.32 -0.84
N THR A 40 -7.18 12.57 -2.09
CA THR A 40 -8.14 12.68 -3.18
C THR A 40 -8.40 11.31 -3.77
N ALA A 41 -9.68 10.96 -3.91
CA ALA A 41 -10.09 9.74 -4.57
C ALA A 41 -9.63 9.74 -6.03
N VAL A 42 -9.10 8.59 -6.49
CA VAL A 42 -8.58 8.40 -7.84
C VAL A 42 -9.56 7.57 -8.65
N THR A 43 -9.88 8.06 -9.85
CA THR A 43 -10.61 7.28 -10.86
C THR A 43 -9.73 7.16 -12.10
N LYS A 44 -9.41 5.94 -12.50
CA LYS A 44 -8.65 5.64 -13.72
C LYS A 44 -8.84 4.20 -14.16
N TYR A 45 -8.59 3.96 -15.42
CA TYR A 45 -8.46 2.63 -16.00
C TYR A 45 -7.19 2.56 -16.85
N SER A 46 -6.50 1.45 -16.80
CA SER A 46 -5.43 1.17 -17.74
C SER A 46 -5.29 -0.32 -17.95
N HIS A 47 -4.90 -0.71 -19.17
CA HIS A 47 -4.51 -2.08 -19.44
C HIS A 47 -3.28 -2.15 -20.34
N THR A 48 -2.62 -3.28 -20.28
CA THR A 48 -1.55 -3.68 -21.20
C THR A 48 -1.91 -5.06 -21.74
N SER A 49 -1.94 -5.16 -23.04
CA SER A 49 -2.21 -6.37 -23.79
C SER A 49 -0.92 -6.90 -24.40
N VAL A 50 -0.67 -8.21 -24.21
CA VAL A 50 0.45 -8.89 -24.89
C VAL A 50 0.08 -9.09 -26.36
N SER A 51 1.05 -8.98 -27.25
CA SER A 51 0.83 -9.23 -28.69
C SER A 51 0.21 -10.61 -28.92
N GLY A 52 -0.91 -10.66 -29.66
CA GLY A 52 -1.71 -11.85 -29.88
C GLY A 52 -2.88 -12.05 -28.92
N ASP A 53 -3.01 -11.21 -27.87
CA ASP A 53 -4.26 -11.17 -27.09
C ASP A 53 -5.41 -10.67 -27.97
N TYR A 54 -6.51 -11.39 -27.96
CA TYR A 54 -7.66 -11.14 -28.85
C TYR A 54 -8.43 -9.86 -28.49
N VAL A 55 -8.54 -9.54 -27.21
CA VAL A 55 -9.35 -8.40 -26.75
C VAL A 55 -8.58 -7.08 -26.90
N GLY A 56 -7.40 -6.99 -26.31
CA GLY A 56 -6.61 -5.76 -26.27
C GLY A 56 -5.69 -5.55 -27.49
N GLN A 57 -5.54 -6.55 -28.37
CA GLN A 57 -4.82 -6.47 -29.65
C GLN A 57 -3.36 -5.98 -29.51
N GLY A 58 -2.68 -6.29 -28.40
CA GLY A 58 -1.31 -5.86 -28.13
C GLY A 58 -1.18 -4.38 -27.72
N ALA A 59 -2.27 -3.69 -27.46
CA ALA A 59 -2.27 -2.27 -27.08
C ALA A 59 -2.01 -2.05 -25.59
N THR A 60 -1.46 -0.87 -25.28
CA THR A 60 -1.44 -0.31 -23.93
C THR A 60 -2.24 0.96 -23.91
N VAL A 61 -3.24 1.05 -23.03
CA VAL A 61 -4.13 2.20 -22.91
C VAL A 61 -4.25 2.69 -21.48
N ALA A 62 -4.57 3.98 -21.34
CA ALA A 62 -4.86 4.58 -20.04
C ALA A 62 -5.94 5.67 -20.19
N TYR A 63 -6.95 5.61 -19.33
CA TYR A 63 -8.05 6.55 -19.28
C TYR A 63 -8.22 7.16 -17.90
N THR A 64 -8.61 8.41 -17.88
CA THR A 64 -8.97 9.18 -16.69
C THR A 64 -10.30 9.89 -16.94
N PRO A 65 -10.97 10.46 -15.93
CA PRO A 65 -12.19 11.25 -16.12
C PRO A 65 -12.01 12.47 -17.06
N LYS A 66 -10.76 12.85 -17.36
CA LYS A 66 -10.46 13.91 -18.34
C LYS A 66 -10.51 13.42 -19.80
N THR A 67 -10.34 12.12 -20.01
CA THR A 67 -10.21 11.50 -21.35
C THR A 67 -11.31 10.51 -21.69
N ALA A 68 -12.13 10.12 -20.70
CA ALA A 68 -13.20 9.15 -20.88
C ALA A 68 -14.28 9.30 -19.80
N THR A 69 -15.48 8.82 -20.08
CA THR A 69 -16.50 8.57 -19.06
C THR A 69 -16.17 7.24 -18.39
N ILE A 70 -16.01 7.27 -17.07
CA ILE A 70 -15.67 6.09 -16.25
C ILE A 70 -16.71 5.90 -15.18
N GLY A 71 -17.29 4.71 -15.11
CA GLY A 71 -18.32 4.33 -14.14
C GLY A 71 -18.12 2.94 -13.57
N ALA A 72 -18.65 2.73 -12.38
CA ALA A 72 -18.81 1.41 -11.79
C ALA A 72 -20.22 1.29 -11.20
N GLY A 73 -20.75 0.07 -11.22
CA GLY A 73 -22.07 -0.24 -10.68
C GLY A 73 -22.22 -1.73 -10.39
N GLY A 74 -23.44 -2.14 -10.04
CA GLY A 74 -23.72 -3.49 -9.57
C GLY A 74 -23.54 -3.60 -8.07
N SER A 75 -23.41 -4.82 -7.56
CA SER A 75 -23.26 -5.14 -6.14
C SER A 75 -21.90 -5.75 -5.85
N ALA A 76 -21.59 -5.98 -4.57
CA ALA A 76 -20.40 -6.75 -4.19
C ALA A 76 -20.43 -8.22 -4.69
N GLU A 77 -21.53 -8.76 -5.16
CA GLU A 77 -21.62 -10.08 -5.78
C GLU A 77 -21.18 -10.06 -7.24
N TYR A 78 -21.48 -8.94 -7.93
CA TYR A 78 -21.18 -8.75 -9.36
C TYR A 78 -20.99 -7.26 -9.65
N VAL A 79 -19.76 -6.85 -9.91
CA VAL A 79 -19.38 -5.48 -10.26
C VAL A 79 -19.23 -5.37 -11.76
N ARG A 80 -19.80 -4.33 -12.34
CA ARG A 80 -19.51 -3.90 -13.72
C ARG A 80 -18.82 -2.56 -13.69
N PHE A 81 -17.62 -2.52 -14.24
CA PHE A 81 -16.85 -1.30 -14.46
C PHE A 81 -16.81 -0.99 -15.95
N ARG A 82 -17.11 0.26 -16.31
CA ARG A 82 -17.19 0.69 -17.71
C ARG A 82 -16.35 1.94 -17.96
N VAL A 83 -15.70 1.96 -19.10
CA VAL A 83 -15.02 3.12 -19.68
C VAL A 83 -15.57 3.35 -21.08
N SER A 84 -15.88 4.60 -21.45
CA SER A 84 -16.28 4.95 -22.81
C SER A 84 -15.74 6.32 -23.23
N THR A 85 -15.34 6.41 -24.50
CA THR A 85 -15.06 7.63 -25.24
C THR A 85 -16.01 7.71 -26.42
N ASP A 86 -15.83 8.65 -27.30
CA ASP A 86 -16.62 8.72 -28.55
C ASP A 86 -16.30 7.54 -29.49
N ASP A 87 -15.08 7.00 -29.42
CA ASP A 87 -14.58 6.00 -30.39
C ASP A 87 -14.41 4.61 -29.79
N THR A 88 -14.25 4.47 -28.48
CA THR A 88 -13.92 3.19 -27.84
C THR A 88 -14.71 2.96 -26.57
N TRP A 89 -14.88 1.69 -26.18
CA TRP A 89 -15.47 1.32 -24.92
C TRP A 89 -14.80 0.06 -24.33
N TRP A 90 -14.78 -0.01 -22.99
CA TRP A 90 -14.28 -1.16 -22.24
C TRP A 90 -15.23 -1.48 -21.10
N ASP A 91 -15.57 -2.75 -20.98
CA ASP A 91 -16.30 -3.30 -19.84
C ASP A 91 -15.39 -4.29 -19.10
N VAL A 92 -15.38 -4.21 -17.78
CA VAL A 92 -14.74 -5.19 -16.91
C VAL A 92 -15.75 -5.64 -15.87
N ASP A 93 -16.12 -6.90 -15.96
CA ASP A 93 -16.99 -7.57 -15.01
C ASP A 93 -16.15 -8.37 -14.01
N LEU A 94 -16.32 -8.11 -12.72
CA LEU A 94 -15.72 -8.85 -11.61
C LEU A 94 -16.84 -9.46 -10.77
N ALA A 95 -16.79 -10.77 -10.55
CA ALA A 95 -17.82 -11.44 -9.78
C ALA A 95 -17.21 -12.34 -8.69
N ALA A 96 -17.83 -12.32 -7.51
CA ALA A 96 -17.53 -13.29 -6.46
C ALA A 96 -17.96 -14.70 -6.88
N PRO A 97 -17.44 -15.76 -6.25
CA PRO A 97 -18.06 -17.09 -6.33
C PRO A 97 -19.56 -16.99 -6.03
N GLN A 98 -20.35 -17.91 -6.58
CA GLN A 98 -21.81 -17.86 -6.41
C GLN A 98 -22.21 -17.89 -4.93
N GLY A 99 -23.04 -16.93 -4.53
CA GLY A 99 -23.50 -16.78 -3.14
C GLY A 99 -22.52 -16.05 -2.21
N GLU A 100 -21.36 -15.61 -2.71
CA GLU A 100 -20.38 -14.84 -1.96
C GLU A 100 -20.36 -13.36 -2.40
N LYS A 101 -19.66 -12.53 -1.63
CA LYS A 101 -19.42 -11.09 -1.93
C LYS A 101 -17.94 -10.84 -2.11
N LEU A 102 -17.60 -9.96 -3.04
CA LEU A 102 -16.24 -9.45 -3.19
C LEU A 102 -15.82 -8.68 -1.95
N HIS A 103 -14.61 -8.94 -1.51
CA HIS A 103 -13.88 -8.24 -0.46
C HIS A 103 -12.42 -8.09 -0.88
N ALA A 104 -11.62 -7.34 -0.14
CA ALA A 104 -10.19 -7.27 -0.42
C ALA A 104 -9.56 -8.66 -0.36
N GLY A 105 -8.91 -9.06 -1.46
CA GLY A 105 -8.39 -10.41 -1.61
C GLY A 105 -7.99 -10.75 -3.04
N VAL A 106 -7.46 -11.96 -3.23
CA VAL A 106 -7.04 -12.49 -4.54
C VAL A 106 -8.00 -13.58 -4.98
N TYR A 107 -8.58 -13.42 -6.15
CA TYR A 107 -9.56 -14.30 -6.79
C TYR A 107 -8.87 -15.03 -7.94
N ARG A 108 -8.46 -16.28 -7.69
CA ARG A 108 -7.73 -17.13 -8.64
C ARG A 108 -8.68 -18.01 -9.42
N ASN A 109 -8.21 -18.51 -10.58
CA ASN A 109 -8.96 -19.43 -11.45
C ASN A 109 -10.33 -18.83 -11.82
N ALA A 110 -10.33 -17.54 -12.17
CA ALA A 110 -11.54 -16.87 -12.61
C ALA A 110 -11.97 -17.40 -13.97
N GLU A 111 -13.26 -17.73 -14.07
CA GLU A 111 -13.96 -18.09 -15.28
C GLU A 111 -14.66 -16.87 -15.86
N ARG A 112 -15.23 -16.97 -17.07
CA ARG A 112 -16.03 -15.88 -17.66
C ARG A 112 -17.18 -15.50 -16.73
N ALA A 113 -17.26 -14.23 -16.34
CA ALA A 113 -18.07 -13.75 -15.22
C ALA A 113 -19.54 -14.16 -15.28
N ALA A 114 -20.18 -14.07 -16.46
CA ALA A 114 -21.58 -14.43 -16.64
C ALA A 114 -21.85 -15.95 -16.61
N PHE A 115 -20.84 -16.76 -16.85
CA PHE A 115 -20.94 -18.22 -16.96
C PHE A 115 -20.15 -18.97 -15.90
N ARG A 116 -19.61 -18.26 -14.91
CA ARG A 116 -18.84 -18.88 -13.82
C ARG A 116 -19.64 -19.94 -13.09
N THR A 117 -18.96 -20.98 -12.70
CA THR A 117 -19.57 -22.16 -12.07
C THR A 117 -19.11 -22.34 -10.62
N GLY A 118 -20.01 -22.83 -9.77
CA GLY A 118 -19.71 -23.25 -8.42
C GLY A 118 -18.95 -22.20 -7.59
N ARG A 119 -17.72 -22.55 -7.22
CA ARG A 119 -16.84 -21.72 -6.39
C ARG A 119 -15.87 -20.83 -7.19
N SER A 120 -15.94 -20.87 -8.51
CA SER A 120 -15.08 -20.04 -9.34
C SER A 120 -15.51 -18.57 -9.29
N PRO A 121 -14.58 -17.64 -9.07
CA PRO A 121 -14.85 -16.22 -9.27
C PRO A 121 -15.02 -15.92 -10.77
N GLY A 122 -15.60 -14.78 -11.09
CA GLY A 122 -15.85 -14.36 -12.47
C GLY A 122 -15.01 -13.16 -12.88
N LEU A 123 -14.41 -13.24 -14.06
CA LEU A 123 -13.73 -12.15 -14.75
C LEU A 123 -14.19 -12.12 -16.20
N ASP A 124 -14.56 -10.97 -16.72
CA ASP A 124 -14.83 -10.78 -18.16
C ASP A 124 -14.40 -9.37 -18.57
N VAL A 125 -13.37 -9.29 -19.39
CA VAL A 125 -12.90 -8.01 -19.98
C VAL A 125 -13.21 -8.03 -21.44
N SER A 126 -13.98 -7.05 -21.88
CA SER A 126 -14.35 -6.88 -23.29
C SER A 126 -14.22 -5.41 -23.70
N GLY A 127 -14.02 -5.18 -24.99
CA GLY A 127 -13.90 -3.82 -25.52
C GLY A 127 -13.96 -3.81 -27.03
N ASP A 128 -14.55 -2.76 -27.58
CA ASP A 128 -14.63 -2.49 -29.02
C ASP A 128 -15.15 -3.68 -29.84
N GLY A 129 -16.20 -4.35 -29.32
CA GLY A 129 -16.83 -5.50 -29.97
C GLY A 129 -16.07 -6.83 -29.83
N ARG A 130 -14.99 -6.89 -29.04
CA ARG A 130 -14.20 -8.10 -28.78
C ARG A 130 -14.39 -8.57 -27.33
N GLY A 131 -14.47 -9.86 -27.15
CA GLY A 131 -14.58 -10.55 -25.87
C GLY A 131 -14.18 -12.02 -26.01
N CYS A 132 -13.93 -12.71 -24.91
CA CYS A 132 -13.59 -14.12 -24.92
C CYS A 132 -14.85 -14.99 -24.83
N ASN A 133 -14.85 -16.17 -25.46
CA ASN A 133 -15.90 -17.17 -25.19
C ASN A 133 -15.60 -17.87 -23.84
N GLU A 134 -14.34 -18.20 -23.60
CA GLU A 134 -13.85 -18.74 -22.35
C GLU A 134 -12.78 -17.83 -21.76
N VAL A 135 -12.80 -17.64 -20.45
CA VAL A 135 -11.84 -16.84 -19.71
C VAL A 135 -11.08 -17.72 -18.73
N TYR A 136 -9.76 -17.56 -18.75
CA TYR A 136 -8.84 -18.09 -17.78
C TYR A 136 -8.10 -16.92 -17.15
N GLY A 137 -8.27 -16.69 -15.86
CA GLY A 137 -7.70 -15.49 -15.29
C GLY A 137 -7.67 -15.46 -13.77
N GLN A 138 -7.29 -14.31 -13.30
CA GLN A 138 -7.36 -13.95 -11.88
C GLN A 138 -7.51 -12.44 -11.73
N PHE A 139 -8.03 -12.02 -10.60
CA PHE A 139 -8.04 -10.61 -10.22
C PHE A 139 -7.79 -10.45 -8.72
N SER A 140 -7.35 -9.26 -8.34
CA SER A 140 -7.20 -8.87 -6.94
C SER A 140 -8.06 -7.65 -6.69
N VAL A 141 -8.90 -7.71 -5.68
CA VAL A 141 -9.62 -6.56 -5.13
C VAL A 141 -8.77 -5.98 -4.01
N HIS A 142 -8.38 -4.72 -4.13
CA HIS A 142 -7.60 -3.99 -3.14
C HIS A 142 -8.51 -3.14 -2.25
N GLN A 143 -9.57 -2.60 -2.84
CA GLN A 143 -10.61 -1.82 -2.17
C GLN A 143 -11.96 -2.07 -2.84
N ILE A 144 -13.01 -2.24 -2.06
CA ILE A 144 -14.39 -2.22 -2.53
C ILE A 144 -15.26 -1.58 -1.46
N GLY A 145 -16.17 -0.70 -1.88
CA GLY A 145 -17.14 -0.05 -1.01
C GLY A 145 -18.50 0.00 -1.68
N THR A 146 -19.56 -0.15 -0.88
CA THR A 146 -20.94 -0.05 -1.32
C THR A 146 -21.67 1.04 -0.55
N ASP A 147 -22.75 1.56 -1.12
CA ASP A 147 -23.70 2.39 -0.40
C ASP A 147 -24.69 1.55 0.44
N ALA A 148 -25.68 2.22 1.02
CA ALA A 148 -26.71 1.58 1.85
C ALA A 148 -27.60 0.59 1.06
N ASP A 149 -27.74 0.80 -0.27
CA ASP A 149 -28.50 -0.06 -1.16
C ASP A 149 -27.68 -1.23 -1.69
N GLY A 150 -26.41 -1.32 -1.28
CA GLY A 150 -25.46 -2.35 -1.72
C GLY A 150 -24.83 -2.10 -3.08
N THR A 151 -25.07 -0.93 -3.69
CA THR A 151 -24.46 -0.55 -4.98
C THR A 151 -22.99 -0.19 -4.79
N VAL A 152 -22.12 -0.70 -5.66
CA VAL A 152 -20.68 -0.41 -5.61
C VAL A 152 -20.41 1.07 -5.93
N THR A 153 -19.78 1.76 -4.98
CA THR A 153 -19.42 3.19 -5.08
C THR A 153 -17.92 3.44 -5.09
N LEU A 154 -17.13 2.40 -4.79
CA LEU A 154 -15.67 2.45 -4.74
C LEU A 154 -15.09 1.11 -5.16
N LEU A 155 -14.06 1.12 -6.03
CA LEU A 155 -13.34 -0.08 -6.44
C LEU A 155 -11.87 0.23 -6.72
N ASP A 156 -10.96 -0.58 -6.17
CA ASP A 156 -9.56 -0.68 -6.58
C ASP A 156 -9.27 -2.15 -6.86
N ALA A 157 -8.94 -2.48 -8.11
CA ALA A 157 -8.68 -3.84 -8.50
C ALA A 157 -7.62 -3.93 -9.61
N THR A 158 -6.99 -5.09 -9.69
CA THR A 158 -6.11 -5.48 -10.81
C THR A 158 -6.56 -6.83 -11.35
N TYR A 159 -6.32 -7.08 -12.63
CA TYR A 159 -6.68 -8.33 -13.27
C TYR A 159 -5.64 -8.83 -14.27
N THR A 160 -5.69 -10.12 -14.54
CA THR A 160 -5.02 -10.80 -15.66
C THR A 160 -6.02 -11.74 -16.30
N GLN A 161 -6.27 -11.57 -17.59
CA GLN A 161 -7.19 -12.37 -18.39
C GLN A 161 -6.46 -13.01 -19.56
N HIS A 162 -6.81 -14.26 -19.86
CA HIS A 162 -6.41 -15.00 -21.05
C HIS A 162 -7.68 -15.51 -21.74
N CYS A 163 -7.77 -15.34 -23.05
CA CYS A 163 -8.90 -15.82 -23.85
C CYS A 163 -8.66 -17.27 -24.30
N GLU A 164 -9.70 -18.11 -24.20
CA GLU A 164 -9.79 -19.47 -24.77
C GLU A 164 -8.80 -20.49 -24.20
N SER A 165 -7.70 -20.07 -23.55
CA SER A 165 -6.78 -20.96 -22.86
C SER A 165 -5.94 -20.24 -21.80
N ALA A 166 -5.50 -20.95 -20.76
CA ALA A 166 -4.67 -20.40 -19.69
C ALA A 166 -3.26 -19.95 -20.15
N THR A 167 -2.84 -20.37 -21.34
CA THR A 167 -1.53 -20.03 -21.92
C THR A 167 -1.62 -19.00 -23.05
N ALA A 168 -2.83 -18.54 -23.39
CA ALA A 168 -3.02 -17.49 -24.39
C ALA A 168 -2.34 -16.17 -23.94
N PRO A 169 -1.98 -15.28 -24.86
CA PRO A 169 -1.46 -13.96 -24.53
C PRO A 169 -2.35 -13.21 -23.54
N ALA A 170 -1.75 -12.56 -22.56
CA ALA A 170 -2.47 -11.95 -21.46
C ALA A 170 -2.95 -10.52 -21.75
N LEU A 171 -4.11 -10.18 -21.23
CA LEU A 171 -4.60 -8.82 -21.00
C LEU A 171 -4.53 -8.53 -19.49
N THR A 172 -3.71 -7.56 -19.08
CA THR A 172 -3.57 -7.16 -17.68
C THR A 172 -4.06 -5.74 -17.48
N GLY A 173 -4.75 -5.45 -16.38
CA GLY A 173 -5.27 -4.11 -16.17
C GLY A 173 -5.39 -3.69 -14.70
N ILE A 174 -5.58 -2.37 -14.56
CA ILE A 174 -5.78 -1.69 -13.27
C ILE A 174 -7.07 -0.89 -13.35
N ILE A 175 -7.93 -1.11 -12.39
CA ILE A 175 -9.18 -0.39 -12.19
C ILE A 175 -9.06 0.44 -10.91
N LYS A 176 -9.35 1.72 -10.98
CA LYS A 176 -9.60 2.57 -9.82
C LYS A 176 -10.86 3.38 -10.08
N TYR A 177 -11.86 3.20 -9.23
CA TYR A 177 -13.08 3.99 -9.25
C TYR A 177 -13.30 4.58 -7.88
N ARG A 178 -13.12 5.90 -7.75
CA ARG A 178 -13.14 6.63 -6.47
C ARG A 178 -12.27 5.98 -5.40
N ALA A 179 -11.19 5.29 -5.83
CA ALA A 179 -10.29 4.58 -4.93
C ALA A 179 -9.41 5.56 -4.15
N TYR A 180 -9.19 5.26 -2.89
CA TYR A 180 -8.31 6.05 -2.03
C TYR A 180 -6.92 5.42 -1.92
N PRO A 181 -5.89 6.20 -1.54
CA PRO A 181 -4.57 5.65 -1.31
C PRO A 181 -4.58 4.52 -0.27
N LEU A 182 -3.98 3.39 -0.64
CA LEU A 182 -3.65 2.30 0.25
C LEU A 182 -2.15 2.17 0.27
N SER A 183 -1.52 2.31 1.43
CA SER A 183 -0.09 2.10 1.55
C SER A 183 0.33 1.75 2.97
N TYR A 184 1.37 0.93 3.04
CA TYR A 184 2.19 0.72 4.21
C TYR A 184 3.63 0.94 3.78
N ALA A 185 4.26 1.96 4.31
CA ALA A 185 5.66 2.26 4.04
C ALA A 185 6.43 2.25 5.35
N TYR A 186 7.59 1.61 5.35
CA TYR A 186 8.45 1.58 6.52
C TYR A 186 9.93 1.72 6.16
N THR A 187 10.66 2.24 7.13
CA THR A 187 12.13 2.26 7.17
C THR A 187 12.55 1.65 8.50
N SER A 188 13.43 0.67 8.43
CA SER A 188 13.97 -0.04 9.58
C SER A 188 15.43 0.30 9.77
N ASP A 189 15.82 0.65 10.98
CA ASP A 189 17.22 0.87 11.32
C ASP A 189 17.99 -0.45 11.29
N ALA A 190 19.30 -0.38 11.05
CA ALA A 190 20.17 -1.54 11.21
C ALA A 190 20.10 -2.04 12.67
N GLY A 191 19.75 -3.32 12.83
CA GLY A 191 19.55 -3.93 14.16
C GLY A 191 18.10 -3.87 14.68
N ASP A 192 17.16 -3.23 14.00
CA ASP A 192 15.73 -3.41 14.28
C ASP A 192 15.33 -4.86 14.01
N TRP A 193 14.67 -5.48 14.99
CA TRP A 193 14.32 -6.91 14.96
C TRP A 193 13.25 -7.24 13.90
N ILE A 194 12.30 -6.36 13.68
CA ILE A 194 11.17 -6.64 12.79
C ILE A 194 11.53 -6.40 11.34
N GLY A 195 11.95 -5.18 10.99
CA GLY A 195 12.23 -4.78 9.61
C GLY A 195 13.63 -5.14 9.11
N GLN A 196 14.54 -5.59 9.99
CA GLN A 196 15.87 -6.10 9.65
C GLN A 196 16.74 -5.12 8.82
N GLY A 197 16.63 -3.82 9.07
CA GLY A 197 17.38 -2.81 8.33
C GLY A 197 16.87 -2.54 6.90
N VAL A 198 15.68 -3.02 6.55
CA VAL A 198 15.09 -2.87 5.21
C VAL A 198 14.12 -1.68 5.19
N SER A 199 14.05 -1.00 4.06
CA SER A 199 13.00 0.00 3.77
C SER A 199 12.15 -0.50 2.63
N GLN A 200 10.82 -0.44 2.78
CA GLN A 200 9.89 -0.95 1.78
C GLN A 200 8.57 -0.19 1.78
N THR A 201 7.91 -0.22 0.62
CA THR A 201 6.56 0.34 0.45
C THR A 201 5.65 -0.68 -0.21
N HIS A 202 4.57 -1.02 0.48
CA HIS A 202 3.45 -1.78 -0.04
C HIS A 202 2.36 -0.81 -0.51
N THR A 203 1.78 -1.08 -1.65
CA THR A 203 0.68 -0.28 -2.23
C THR A 203 -0.46 -1.17 -2.67
N GLY A 204 -1.62 -0.61 -2.96
CA GLY A 204 -2.75 -1.36 -3.51
C GLY A 204 -2.44 -2.09 -4.83
N ALA A 205 -1.38 -1.72 -5.55
CA ALA A 205 -0.95 -2.44 -6.75
C ALA A 205 -0.15 -3.72 -6.45
N THR A 206 0.45 -3.83 -5.26
CA THR A 206 1.36 -4.93 -4.90
C THR A 206 0.86 -5.80 -3.76
N SER A 207 -0.13 -5.32 -3.00
CA SER A 207 -0.56 -5.93 -1.76
C SER A 207 -2.06 -5.75 -1.53
N THR A 208 -2.64 -6.60 -0.73
CA THR A 208 -3.98 -6.43 -0.18
C THR A 208 -3.88 -5.84 1.22
N PHE A 209 -4.87 -5.04 1.59
CA PHE A 209 -4.92 -4.33 2.86
C PHE A 209 -6.22 -4.67 3.59
N SER A 210 -6.16 -4.71 4.90
CA SER A 210 -7.32 -4.84 5.77
C SER A 210 -7.29 -3.80 6.87
N LEU A 211 -8.46 -3.33 7.26
CA LEU A 211 -8.64 -2.42 8.39
C LEU A 211 -9.93 -2.81 9.10
N SER A 212 -9.89 -2.95 10.41
CA SER A 212 -11.05 -3.19 11.26
C SER A 212 -10.88 -2.48 12.60
N GLY A 213 -11.97 -2.31 13.35
CA GLY A 213 -11.98 -1.65 14.64
C GLY A 213 -12.92 -0.45 14.68
N SER A 214 -12.64 0.47 15.58
CA SER A 214 -13.48 1.64 15.89
C SER A 214 -12.62 2.84 16.31
N ALA A 215 -13.22 3.88 16.90
CA ALA A 215 -12.48 5.05 17.38
C ALA A 215 -11.53 4.77 18.55
N ASP A 216 -11.67 3.66 19.26
CA ASP A 216 -10.87 3.28 20.42
C ASP A 216 -9.77 2.25 20.12
N GLY A 217 -9.63 1.84 18.85
CA GLY A 217 -8.55 0.97 18.40
C GLY A 217 -8.80 0.38 17.02
N VAL A 218 -7.71 0.13 16.28
CA VAL A 218 -7.74 -0.45 14.95
C VAL A 218 -6.76 -1.60 14.81
N GLN A 219 -7.15 -2.57 13.98
CA GLN A 219 -6.30 -3.63 13.46
C GLN A 219 -6.05 -3.36 11.99
N TYR A 220 -4.79 -3.27 11.62
CA TYR A 220 -4.35 -3.03 10.24
C TYR A 220 -3.54 -4.21 9.75
N GLY A 221 -3.79 -4.64 8.53
CA GLY A 221 -3.08 -5.75 7.91
C GLY A 221 -2.66 -5.44 6.48
N VAL A 222 -1.50 -5.97 6.09
CA VAL A 222 -0.97 -5.90 4.74
C VAL A 222 -0.47 -7.28 4.33
N SER A 223 -0.92 -7.78 3.19
CA SER A 223 -0.47 -9.05 2.62
C SER A 223 0.08 -8.81 1.22
N GLY A 224 1.37 -8.96 1.07
CA GLY A 224 2.08 -9.00 -0.20
C GLY A 224 2.24 -10.43 -0.74
N LYS A 225 2.99 -10.59 -1.82
CA LYS A 225 3.19 -11.90 -2.46
C LYS A 225 3.83 -12.95 -1.54
N ARG A 226 4.76 -12.53 -0.69
CA ARG A 226 5.51 -13.39 0.26
C ARG A 226 5.69 -12.72 1.62
N GLU A 227 4.99 -11.66 1.87
CA GLU A 227 5.16 -10.81 3.04
C GLU A 227 3.81 -10.56 3.69
N TYR A 228 3.86 -10.45 4.98
CA TYR A 228 2.70 -10.15 5.81
C TYR A 228 3.11 -9.20 6.93
N TRP A 229 2.32 -8.15 7.13
CA TRP A 229 2.48 -7.16 8.19
C TRP A 229 1.16 -6.94 8.91
N SER A 230 1.23 -6.71 10.19
CA SER A 230 0.06 -6.36 11.02
C SER A 230 0.44 -5.28 12.02
N ALA A 231 -0.54 -4.45 12.36
CA ALA A 231 -0.43 -3.46 13.42
C ALA A 231 -1.71 -3.42 14.24
N SER A 232 -1.57 -3.52 15.56
CA SER A 232 -2.61 -3.17 16.53
C SER A 232 -2.28 -1.77 17.06
N ILE A 233 -3.21 -0.84 16.92
CA ILE A 233 -3.01 0.57 17.27
C ILE A 233 -4.20 1.04 18.08
N ALA A 234 -3.96 1.59 19.27
CA ALA A 234 -5.02 2.15 20.11
C ALA A 234 -4.51 3.35 20.93
N PRO A 235 -5.37 4.33 21.25
CA PRO A 235 -5.08 5.36 22.22
C PRO A 235 -5.03 4.76 23.64
N PRO A 236 -4.66 5.52 24.66
CA PRO A 236 -4.75 5.09 26.06
C PRO A 236 -6.13 4.54 26.42
N ALA A 237 -6.17 3.62 27.39
CA ALA A 237 -7.40 2.92 27.77
C ALA A 237 -8.50 3.91 28.18
N GLY A 238 -9.69 3.79 27.56
CA GLY A 238 -10.82 4.68 27.79
C GLY A 238 -10.84 5.95 26.91
N GLU A 239 -9.82 6.16 26.10
CA GLU A 239 -9.78 7.26 25.14
C GLU A 239 -10.19 6.81 23.73
N GLN A 240 -10.51 7.80 22.90
CA GLN A 240 -10.70 7.64 21.45
C GLN A 240 -9.60 8.38 20.68
N PHE A 241 -9.28 7.90 19.50
CA PHE A 241 -8.34 8.58 18.60
C PHE A 241 -8.75 10.03 18.36
N LYS A 242 -7.76 10.93 18.45
CA LYS A 242 -7.90 12.35 18.08
C LYS A 242 -6.94 12.63 16.92
N VAL A 243 -7.46 13.10 15.80
CA VAL A 243 -6.65 13.47 14.63
C VAL A 243 -5.69 14.61 14.99
N GLY A 244 -4.43 14.50 14.58
CA GLY A 244 -3.35 15.42 14.90
C GLY A 244 -2.68 15.14 16.25
N THR A 245 -3.10 14.11 17.00
CA THR A 245 -2.51 13.76 18.29
C THR A 245 -1.45 12.69 18.13
N THR A 246 -0.31 12.90 18.78
CA THR A 246 0.75 11.90 18.96
C THR A 246 0.57 11.23 20.31
N TYR A 247 0.54 9.92 20.31
CA TYR A 247 0.43 9.07 21.49
C TYR A 247 1.75 8.35 21.74
N ALA A 248 2.30 8.48 22.96
CA ALA A 248 3.34 7.58 23.43
C ALA A 248 2.77 6.16 23.57
N THR A 249 3.56 5.14 23.25
CA THR A 249 3.05 3.77 23.17
C THR A 249 3.93 2.75 23.85
N GLU A 250 3.26 1.71 24.30
CA GLU A 250 3.83 0.41 24.63
C GLU A 250 3.18 -0.67 23.76
N ARG A 251 3.65 -1.93 23.88
CA ARG A 251 3.06 -3.06 23.16
C ARG A 251 1.57 -3.24 23.46
N PHE A 252 1.18 -3.01 24.71
CA PHE A 252 -0.21 -3.05 25.16
C PHE A 252 -0.58 -1.72 25.80
N ARG A 253 -1.75 -1.19 25.49
CA ARG A 253 -2.20 0.09 26.06
C ARG A 253 -2.39 0.03 27.57
N GLY A 254 -2.02 1.12 28.23
CA GLY A 254 -2.30 1.40 29.62
C GLY A 254 -3.23 2.60 29.83
N PRO A 255 -3.41 3.07 31.06
CA PRO A 255 -4.23 4.25 31.33
C PRO A 255 -3.66 5.55 30.71
N ASP A 256 -2.33 5.65 30.60
CA ASP A 256 -1.64 6.87 30.15
C ASP A 256 -0.82 6.65 28.83
N VAL A 257 -0.76 5.42 28.34
CA VAL A 257 -0.02 5.06 27.12
C VAL A 257 -0.90 4.32 26.12
N GLY A 258 -0.73 4.62 24.85
CA GLY A 258 -1.39 3.93 23.76
C GLY A 258 -0.76 2.56 23.47
N GLU A 259 -1.36 1.85 22.52
CA GLU A 259 -0.89 0.58 21.97
C GLU A 259 -0.26 0.78 20.61
N LEU A 260 0.92 0.22 20.42
CA LEU A 260 1.50 -0.03 19.10
C LEU A 260 2.19 -1.39 19.12
N ASP A 261 1.50 -2.42 18.63
CA ASP A 261 2.06 -3.75 18.41
C ASP A 261 2.12 -4.01 16.89
N LEU A 262 3.28 -3.75 16.33
CA LEU A 262 3.53 -3.91 14.91
C LEU A 262 4.46 -5.10 14.70
N GLY A 263 4.06 -6.00 13.81
CA GLY A 263 4.83 -7.18 13.46
C GLY A 263 4.83 -7.44 11.96
N GLY A 264 5.80 -8.19 11.49
CA GLY A 264 5.92 -8.53 10.07
C GLY A 264 6.73 -9.79 9.83
N ASN A 265 6.31 -10.58 8.85
CA ASN A 265 7.04 -11.77 8.38
C ASN A 265 7.40 -12.75 9.51
N GLY A 266 6.49 -12.95 10.45
CA GLY A 266 6.65 -13.84 11.60
C GLY A 266 7.52 -13.27 12.73
N ARG A 267 7.88 -11.99 12.70
CA ARG A 267 8.63 -11.29 13.75
C ARG A 267 7.73 -10.28 14.47
N GLY A 268 7.91 -10.17 15.76
CA GLY A 268 7.27 -9.19 16.65
C GLY A 268 8.16 -8.90 17.84
N CYS A 269 7.88 -7.87 18.63
CA CYS A 269 8.57 -7.58 19.87
C CYS A 269 7.88 -8.28 21.06
N ASN A 270 8.62 -8.73 22.06
CA ASN A 270 8.00 -9.14 23.34
C ASN A 270 7.57 -7.92 24.15
N SER A 271 8.36 -6.85 24.09
CA SER A 271 8.01 -5.52 24.58
C SER A 271 8.34 -4.49 23.53
N SER A 272 7.55 -3.45 23.42
CA SER A 272 7.83 -2.31 22.53
C SER A 272 7.59 -0.99 23.25
N THR A 273 8.28 0.03 22.80
CA THR A 273 8.04 1.44 23.11
C THR A 273 8.05 2.23 21.83
N GLY A 274 7.42 3.40 21.83
CA GLY A 274 7.40 4.24 20.64
C GLY A 274 6.31 5.29 20.67
N GLU A 275 5.87 5.65 19.49
CA GLU A 275 4.77 6.61 19.32
C GLU A 275 4.05 6.41 17.98
N PHE A 276 2.82 6.87 17.91
CA PHE A 276 2.12 7.08 16.65
C PHE A 276 1.38 8.41 16.66
N THR A 277 1.24 9.02 15.48
CA THR A 277 0.43 10.22 15.26
C THR A 277 -0.73 9.90 14.33
N VAL A 278 -1.96 10.16 14.76
CA VAL A 278 -3.15 9.97 13.92
C VAL A 278 -3.27 11.12 12.93
N GLU A 279 -3.18 10.82 11.64
CA GLU A 279 -3.32 11.81 10.56
C GLU A 279 -4.76 11.89 10.03
N LYS A 280 -5.48 10.75 10.07
CA LYS A 280 -6.88 10.67 9.64
C LYS A 280 -7.62 9.57 10.39
N LEU A 281 -8.89 9.85 10.68
CA LEU A 281 -9.88 8.89 11.14
C LEU A 281 -11.23 9.23 10.49
N ALA A 282 -11.88 8.25 9.90
CA ALA A 282 -13.29 8.34 9.51
C ALA A 282 -14.01 7.07 9.94
N LEU A 283 -15.23 7.22 10.42
CA LEU A 283 -16.08 6.12 10.88
C LEU A 283 -17.28 5.96 9.96
N ASN A 284 -17.81 4.75 9.90
CA ASN A 284 -19.11 4.43 9.35
C ASN A 284 -20.20 4.86 10.33
N GLY A 285 -21.46 4.84 9.89
CA GLY A 285 -22.60 5.18 10.75
C GLY A 285 -22.84 4.22 11.94
N ASP A 286 -22.26 3.01 11.89
CA ASP A 286 -22.27 2.01 12.97
C ASP A 286 -21.09 2.14 13.94
N GLY A 287 -20.21 3.15 13.75
CA GLY A 287 -19.03 3.38 14.59
C GLY A 287 -17.78 2.56 14.18
N THR A 288 -17.87 1.69 13.20
CA THR A 288 -16.71 0.97 12.68
C THR A 288 -15.79 1.89 11.89
N VAL A 289 -14.47 1.60 11.91
CA VAL A 289 -13.50 2.40 11.17
C VAL A 289 -13.71 2.23 9.65
N LYS A 290 -13.73 3.36 8.94
CA LYS A 290 -13.82 3.43 7.48
C LYS A 290 -12.50 3.83 6.84
N ALA A 291 -11.78 4.76 7.46
CA ALA A 291 -10.49 5.25 6.98
C ALA A 291 -9.58 5.56 8.16
N PHE A 292 -8.30 5.24 8.00
CA PHE A 292 -7.28 5.50 9.01
C PHE A 292 -5.94 5.83 8.35
N ALA A 293 -5.26 6.85 8.88
CA ALA A 293 -3.88 7.12 8.55
C ALA A 293 -3.11 7.53 9.80
N ALA A 294 -1.90 7.01 9.91
CA ALA A 294 -0.99 7.33 11.00
C ALA A 294 0.47 7.24 10.55
N THR A 295 1.32 8.01 11.19
CA THR A 295 2.76 7.77 11.25
C THR A 295 3.10 7.03 12.52
N PHE A 296 4.19 6.26 12.54
CA PHE A 296 4.61 5.51 13.72
C PHE A 296 6.13 5.39 13.84
N VAL A 297 6.57 5.22 15.08
CA VAL A 297 7.93 4.79 15.45
C VAL A 297 7.79 3.71 16.50
N GLN A 298 8.45 2.56 16.31
CA GLN A 298 8.46 1.45 17.26
C GLN A 298 9.89 0.97 17.51
N HIS A 299 10.21 0.73 18.77
CA HIS A 299 11.46 0.14 19.26
C HIS A 299 11.15 -1.16 19.97
N CYS A 300 11.87 -2.24 19.66
CA CYS A 300 11.73 -3.52 20.33
C CYS A 300 12.67 -3.61 21.53
N GLU A 301 12.21 -4.25 22.62
CA GLU A 301 13.00 -4.73 23.77
C GLU A 301 13.85 -3.63 24.45
N GLY A 302 13.40 -2.36 24.40
CA GLY A 302 14.14 -1.22 24.94
C GLY A 302 15.38 -0.84 24.12
N GLY A 303 15.54 -1.41 22.94
CA GLY A 303 16.63 -1.08 22.01
C GLY A 303 16.47 0.30 21.37
N THR A 304 17.58 0.85 20.85
CA THR A 304 17.58 2.11 20.10
C THR A 304 17.18 1.97 18.62
N PRO A 305 17.47 0.83 17.92
CA PRO A 305 17.02 0.67 16.54
C PRO A 305 15.49 0.74 16.45
N ALA A 306 14.99 1.43 15.44
CA ALA A 306 13.57 1.67 15.26
C ALA A 306 13.03 1.18 13.93
N LEU A 307 11.80 0.77 13.93
CA LEU A 307 10.94 0.64 12.76
C LEU A 307 10.04 1.88 12.69
N ARG A 308 10.15 2.65 11.61
CA ARG A 308 9.37 3.88 11.39
C ARG A 308 8.56 3.74 10.12
N GLY A 309 7.40 4.35 10.10
CA GLY A 309 6.62 4.29 8.87
C GLY A 309 5.30 5.03 8.88
N THR A 310 4.54 4.73 7.84
CA THR A 310 3.22 5.30 7.61
C THR A 310 2.22 4.20 7.25
N ILE A 311 1.05 4.33 7.79
CA ILE A 311 -0.12 3.49 7.51
C ILE A 311 -1.16 4.38 6.84
N ARG A 312 -1.73 3.91 5.70
CA ARG A 312 -2.83 4.60 5.02
C ARG A 312 -3.86 3.60 4.52
N TYR A 313 -5.05 3.74 5.02
CA TYR A 313 -6.22 2.99 4.58
C TYR A 313 -7.43 3.93 4.48
N TYR A 314 -7.96 4.07 3.26
CA TYR A 314 -9.09 4.95 2.99
C TYR A 314 -10.17 4.18 2.24
N ALA A 315 -10.94 3.34 2.92
CA ALA A 315 -12.04 2.55 2.38
C ALA A 315 -13.39 3.28 2.49
#